data_c4a21b5785f76f00e997bd91a987f5a2
#
_entry.id   c4a21b5785f76f00e997bd91a987f5a2
#
_cell.length_a   1.000
_cell.length_b   1.000
_cell.length_c   1.000
_cell.angle_alpha   90.00
_cell.angle_beta   90.00
_cell.angle_gamma   90.00
#
_symmetry.space_group_name_H-M   'P 1'
#
loop_
_entity.id
_entity.type
_entity.pdbx_description
1 polymer ?
#
loop_
_entity_poly.entity_id
_entity_poly.type
_entity_poly.pdbx_seq_one_letter_code
_entity_poly.pdbx_strand_id
1 'polypeptide(L)'
;MEKQKMIDVLHFCAAQCTHCYDACHLEKEMDMARCMMNDQDCADICRLTGQLMERNSENVDIFLKLSGEMCERCATECEKYPQMEHCKKCAEACRKCAEMCHEQQMAH
;
A
#
# COMPACT_ATOMS: atom_id res chain seq x y z
N MET A 1 -1.82 0.26 19.24
CA MET A 1 -1.90 1.16 18.05
C MET A 1 -3.26 1.79 17.98
N GLU A 2 -3.28 3.08 17.85
CA GLU A 2 -4.53 3.80 17.70
C GLU A 2 -5.18 3.49 16.36
N LYS A 3 -6.48 3.20 16.40
CA LYS A 3 -7.26 2.83 15.22
C LYS A 3 -7.19 3.89 14.11
N GLN A 4 -7.38 5.15 14.46
CA GLN A 4 -7.37 6.22 13.45
C GLN A 4 -6.03 6.34 12.76
N LYS A 5 -4.94 6.15 13.49
CA LYS A 5 -3.60 6.20 12.92
C LYS A 5 -3.41 5.11 11.86
N MET A 6 -3.91 3.90 12.15
CA MET A 6 -3.83 2.79 11.19
C MET A 6 -4.66 3.09 9.94
N ILE A 7 -5.85 3.62 10.12
CA ILE A 7 -6.73 4.00 9.00
C ILE A 7 -6.03 5.04 8.12
N ASP A 8 -5.42 6.05 8.75
CA ASP A 8 -4.71 7.11 8.02
C ASP A 8 -3.54 6.56 7.22
N VAL A 9 -2.79 5.62 7.80
CA VAL A 9 -1.66 4.99 7.12
C VAL A 9 -2.13 4.18 5.91
N LEU A 10 -3.22 3.45 6.06
CA LEU A 10 -3.79 2.68 4.94
C LEU A 10 -4.22 3.58 3.80
N HIS A 11 -4.91 4.67 4.11
CA HIS A 11 -5.37 5.61 3.09
C HIS A 11 -4.20 6.38 2.46
N PHE A 12 -3.21 6.73 3.25
CA PHE A 12 -2.01 7.39 2.72
C PHE A 12 -1.27 6.48 1.76
N CYS A 13 -1.10 5.20 2.13
CA CYS A 13 -0.46 4.22 1.28
C CYS A 13 -1.22 4.07 -0.04
N ALA A 14 -2.56 3.97 0.03
CA ALA A 14 -3.38 3.88 -1.16
C ALA A 14 -3.19 5.09 -2.08
N ALA A 15 -3.13 6.29 -1.49
CA ALA A 15 -2.92 7.51 -2.26
C ALA A 15 -1.55 7.52 -2.95
N GLN A 16 -0.51 7.08 -2.25
CA GLN A 16 0.83 7.01 -2.84
C GLN A 16 0.90 5.98 -3.97
N CYS A 17 0.23 4.84 -3.80
CA CYS A 17 0.16 3.82 -4.86
C CYS A 17 -0.55 4.36 -6.09
N THR A 18 -1.65 5.09 -5.91
CA THR A 18 -2.40 5.69 -7.01
C THR A 18 -1.55 6.74 -7.73
N HIS A 19 -0.83 7.56 -6.96
CA HIS A 19 0.07 8.56 -7.55
C HIS A 19 1.19 7.88 -8.34
N CYS A 20 1.76 6.80 -7.81
CA CYS A 20 2.80 6.04 -8.49
C CYS A 20 2.27 5.44 -9.79
N TYR A 21 1.05 4.89 -9.76
CA TYR A 21 0.40 4.36 -10.95
C TYR A 21 0.32 5.44 -12.04
N ASP A 22 -0.20 6.60 -11.68
CA ASP A 22 -0.39 7.70 -12.64
C ASP A 22 0.95 8.16 -13.22
N ALA A 23 1.96 8.30 -12.38
CA ALA A 23 3.28 8.74 -12.82
C ALA A 23 3.96 7.69 -13.71
N CYS A 24 3.83 6.40 -13.35
CA CYS A 24 4.39 5.31 -14.16
C CYS A 24 3.70 5.21 -15.51
N HIS A 25 2.42 5.54 -15.58
CA HIS A 25 1.66 5.52 -16.83
C HIS A 25 2.24 6.51 -17.86
N LEU A 26 2.87 7.58 -17.38
CA LEU A 26 3.48 8.58 -18.24
C LEU A 26 4.92 8.25 -18.63
N GLU A 27 5.50 7.21 -18.03
CA GLU A 27 6.87 6.80 -18.34
C GLU A 27 6.91 6.08 -19.68
N LYS A 28 7.80 6.51 -20.56
CA LYS A 28 7.86 5.98 -21.93
C LYS A 28 9.11 5.16 -22.22
N GLU A 29 10.14 5.28 -21.39
CA GLU A 29 11.42 4.62 -21.66
C GLU A 29 11.58 3.29 -20.95
N MET A 30 10.71 2.98 -20.00
CA MET A 30 10.77 1.73 -19.23
C MET A 30 9.41 1.09 -19.18
N ASP A 31 9.40 -0.24 -19.17
CA ASP A 31 8.16 -0.99 -18.99
C ASP A 31 7.79 -1.00 -17.51
N MET A 32 6.78 -0.24 -17.17
CA MET A 32 6.30 -0.10 -15.79
C MET A 32 5.01 -0.90 -15.52
N ALA A 33 4.62 -1.78 -16.44
CA ALA A 33 3.35 -2.49 -16.33
C ALA A 33 3.19 -3.25 -15.02
N ARG A 34 4.24 -3.93 -14.58
CA ARG A 34 4.19 -4.71 -13.34
C ARG A 34 4.08 -3.82 -12.10
N CYS A 35 4.81 -2.70 -12.10
CA CYS A 35 4.72 -1.71 -11.03
C CYS A 35 3.32 -1.14 -10.95
N MET A 36 2.75 -0.78 -12.10
CA MET A 36 1.41 -0.22 -12.19
C MET A 36 0.34 -1.19 -11.67
N MET A 37 0.46 -2.46 -12.04
CA MET A 37 -0.48 -3.47 -11.58
C MET A 37 -0.43 -3.63 -10.07
N ASN A 38 0.76 -3.71 -9.49
CA ASN A 38 0.91 -3.82 -8.05
C ASN A 38 0.41 -2.57 -7.33
N ASP A 39 0.63 -1.38 -7.92
CA ASP A 39 0.12 -0.13 -7.37
C ASP A 39 -1.41 -0.14 -7.27
N GLN A 40 -2.10 -0.59 -8.32
CA GLN A 40 -3.56 -0.65 -8.32
C GLN A 40 -4.08 -1.64 -7.28
N ASP A 41 -3.51 -2.84 -7.27
CA ASP A 41 -3.94 -3.87 -6.34
C ASP A 41 -3.72 -3.43 -4.89
N CYS A 42 -2.56 -2.85 -4.62
CA CYS A 42 -2.22 -2.37 -3.28
C CYS A 42 -3.15 -1.23 -2.85
N ALA A 43 -3.39 -0.27 -3.74
CA ALA A 43 -4.30 0.84 -3.44
C ALA A 43 -5.69 0.36 -3.10
N ASP A 44 -6.21 -0.58 -3.89
CA ASP A 44 -7.58 -1.09 -3.70
C ASP A 44 -7.71 -1.83 -2.38
N ILE A 45 -6.75 -2.70 -2.06
CA ILE A 45 -6.85 -3.49 -0.83
C ILE A 45 -6.64 -2.63 0.42
N CYS A 46 -5.74 -1.66 0.37
CA CYS A 46 -5.51 -0.76 1.49
C CYS A 46 -6.73 0.14 1.73
N ARG A 47 -7.35 0.63 0.66
CA ARG A 47 -8.57 1.44 0.76
C ARG A 47 -9.70 0.64 1.40
N LEU A 48 -9.90 -0.58 0.92
CA LEU A 48 -10.94 -1.44 1.47
C LEU A 48 -10.68 -1.74 2.95
N THR A 49 -9.44 -2.06 3.31
CA THR A 49 -9.08 -2.35 4.69
C THR A 49 -9.37 -1.15 5.60
N GLY A 50 -9.03 0.05 5.15
CA GLY A 50 -9.35 1.27 5.89
C GLY A 50 -10.85 1.43 6.10
N GLN A 51 -11.63 1.17 5.06
CA GLN A 51 -13.11 1.24 5.15
C GLN A 51 -13.66 0.21 6.13
N LEU A 52 -13.11 -1.00 6.11
CA LEU A 52 -13.53 -2.04 7.04
C LEU A 52 -13.25 -1.63 8.49
N MET A 53 -12.10 -1.00 8.73
CA MET A 53 -11.77 -0.50 10.05
C MET A 53 -12.70 0.63 10.48
N GLU A 54 -13.03 1.54 9.57
CA GLU A 54 -13.91 2.66 9.87
C GLU A 54 -15.30 2.20 10.31
N ARG A 55 -15.79 1.10 9.75
CA ARG A 55 -17.12 0.57 10.12
C ARG A 55 -17.08 -0.58 11.12
N ASN A 56 -15.93 -0.80 11.74
CA ASN A 56 -15.73 -1.84 12.76
C ASN A 56 -16.13 -3.25 12.29
N SER A 57 -15.70 -3.59 11.06
CA SER A 57 -16.00 -4.90 10.48
C SER A 57 -15.30 -6.02 11.26
N GLU A 58 -15.97 -7.15 11.42
CA GLU A 58 -15.35 -8.34 11.99
C GLU A 58 -14.30 -8.97 11.06
N ASN A 59 -14.23 -8.51 9.82
CA ASN A 59 -13.31 -9.06 8.81
C ASN A 59 -11.98 -8.31 8.74
N VAL A 60 -11.75 -7.34 9.63
CA VAL A 60 -10.54 -6.50 9.61
C VAL A 60 -9.27 -7.34 9.64
N ASP A 61 -9.19 -8.36 10.46
CA ASP A 61 -7.96 -9.16 10.61
C ASP A 61 -7.52 -9.81 9.30
N ILE A 62 -8.49 -10.34 8.55
CA ILE A 62 -8.20 -10.96 7.25
C ILE A 62 -7.58 -9.94 6.31
N PHE A 63 -8.14 -8.75 6.25
CA PHE A 63 -7.71 -7.72 5.32
C PHE A 63 -6.44 -6.99 5.76
N LEU A 64 -6.17 -6.92 7.06
CA LEU A 64 -4.88 -6.43 7.54
C LEU A 64 -3.75 -7.34 7.05
N LYS A 65 -3.97 -8.65 7.11
CA LYS A 65 -2.98 -9.60 6.62
C LYS A 65 -2.73 -9.43 5.13
N LEU A 66 -3.82 -9.35 4.35
CA LEU A 66 -3.72 -9.18 2.90
C LEU A 66 -3.06 -7.85 2.53
N SER A 67 -3.42 -6.77 3.24
CA SER A 67 -2.81 -5.46 3.01
C SER A 67 -1.32 -5.48 3.29
N GLY A 68 -0.90 -6.12 4.37
CA GLY A 68 0.51 -6.25 4.70
C GLY A 68 1.30 -6.96 3.62
N GLU A 69 0.78 -8.09 3.15
CA GLU A 69 1.42 -8.86 2.08
C GLU A 69 1.46 -8.08 0.77
N MET A 70 0.37 -7.40 0.44
CA MET A 70 0.29 -6.62 -0.79
C MET A 70 1.24 -5.42 -0.76
N CYS A 71 1.33 -4.76 0.39
CA CYS A 71 2.25 -3.64 0.57
C CYS A 71 3.70 -4.07 0.41
N GLU A 72 4.07 -5.24 0.95
CA GLU A 72 5.43 -5.75 0.78
C GLU A 72 5.74 -6.04 -0.68
N ARG A 73 4.80 -6.63 -1.38
CA ARG A 73 4.96 -6.95 -2.80
C ARG A 73 5.11 -5.68 -3.64
N CYS A 74 4.26 -4.69 -3.36
CA CYS A 74 4.30 -3.42 -4.07
C CYS A 74 5.62 -2.68 -3.80
N ALA A 75 6.06 -2.66 -2.54
CA ALA A 75 7.32 -2.03 -2.17
C ALA A 75 8.50 -2.69 -2.90
N THR A 76 8.54 -4.02 -2.93
CA THR A 76 9.61 -4.76 -3.60
C THR A 76 9.68 -4.37 -5.08
N GLU A 77 8.53 -4.25 -5.73
CA GLU A 77 8.51 -3.87 -7.15
C GLU A 77 8.97 -2.43 -7.34
N CYS A 78 8.47 -1.49 -6.53
CA CYS A 78 8.84 -0.08 -6.63
C CYS A 78 10.34 0.15 -6.34
N GLU A 79 10.91 -0.65 -5.44
CA GLU A 79 12.33 -0.53 -5.07
C GLU A 79 13.28 -0.88 -6.21
N LYS A 80 12.78 -1.45 -7.29
CA LYS A 80 13.57 -1.70 -8.49
C LYS A 80 13.89 -0.42 -9.26
N TYR A 81 13.20 0.68 -8.93
CA TYR A 81 13.33 1.95 -9.66
C TYR A 81 13.70 3.08 -8.69
N PRO A 82 14.88 2.99 -8.05
CA PRO A 82 15.25 3.98 -7.01
C PRO A 82 15.49 5.39 -7.58
N GLN A 83 15.72 5.51 -8.88
CA GLN A 83 15.93 6.80 -9.54
C GLN A 83 14.60 7.54 -9.80
N MET A 84 13.47 6.85 -9.68
CA MET A 84 12.16 7.47 -9.88
C MET A 84 11.59 7.86 -8.52
N GLU A 85 11.43 9.17 -8.31
CA GLU A 85 10.95 9.70 -7.02
C GLU A 85 9.59 9.14 -6.61
N HIS A 86 8.65 9.01 -7.56
CA HIS A 86 7.33 8.47 -7.25
C HIS A 86 7.39 7.01 -6.82
N CYS A 87 8.29 6.22 -7.39
CA CYS A 87 8.47 4.82 -7.00
C CYS A 87 9.10 4.73 -5.61
N LYS A 88 10.07 5.59 -5.33
CA LYS A 88 10.73 5.63 -4.03
C LYS A 88 9.73 5.98 -2.92
N LYS A 89 8.91 7.01 -3.14
CA LYS A 89 7.90 7.43 -2.17
C LYS A 89 6.84 6.34 -1.96
N CYS A 90 6.43 5.69 -3.03
CA CYS A 90 5.47 4.59 -2.94
C CYS A 90 6.04 3.44 -2.12
N ALA A 91 7.30 3.07 -2.37
CA ALA A 91 7.96 1.99 -1.63
C ALA A 91 8.03 2.32 -0.14
N GLU A 92 8.40 3.55 0.20
CA GLU A 92 8.48 3.98 1.61
C GLU A 92 7.11 3.88 2.30
N ALA A 93 6.06 4.36 1.63
CA ALA A 93 4.71 4.29 2.18
C ALA A 93 4.25 2.84 2.35
N CYS A 94 4.54 1.99 1.36
CA CYS A 94 4.18 0.57 1.41
C CYS A 94 4.91 -0.16 2.54
N ARG A 95 6.21 0.11 2.73
CA ARG A 95 6.97 -0.53 3.81
C ARG A 95 6.42 -0.14 5.17
N LYS A 96 6.11 1.14 5.36
CA LYS A 96 5.51 1.59 6.61
C LYS A 96 4.16 0.95 6.85
N CYS A 97 3.32 0.91 5.83
CA CYS A 97 1.99 0.31 5.94
C CYS A 97 2.08 -1.18 6.28
N ALA A 98 2.98 -1.91 5.62
CA ALA A 98 3.18 -3.33 5.89
C ALA A 98 3.60 -3.55 7.34
N GLU A 99 4.56 -2.75 7.83
CA GLU A 99 5.03 -2.85 9.21
C GLU A 99 3.87 -2.65 10.20
N MET A 100 3.06 -1.63 9.96
CA MET A 100 1.94 -1.34 10.85
C MET A 100 0.83 -2.39 10.77
N CYS A 101 0.59 -2.96 9.58
CA CYS A 101 -0.35 -4.06 9.44
C CYS A 101 0.09 -5.27 10.26
N HIS A 102 1.40 -5.60 10.22
CA HIS A 102 1.94 -6.71 10.99
C HIS A 102 1.83 -6.45 12.49
N GLU A 103 2.11 -5.23 12.94
CA GLU A 103 1.96 -4.86 14.34
C GLU A 103 0.52 -5.03 14.82
N GLN A 104 -0.46 -4.62 14.00
CA GLN A 104 -1.87 -4.76 14.34
C GLN A 104 -2.27 -6.23 14.45
N GLN A 105 -1.78 -7.08 13.58
CA GLN A 105 -2.05 -8.52 13.64
C GLN A 105 -1.49 -9.12 14.93
N MET A 106 -0.31 -8.70 15.35
CA MET A 106 0.32 -9.20 16.57
C MET A 106 -0.38 -8.72 17.84
N ALA A 107 -1.10 -7.60 17.76
CA ALA A 107 -1.82 -7.04 18.90
C ALA A 107 -3.14 -7.77 19.18
N HIS A 108 -3.57 -8.61 18.26
CA HIS A 108 -4.77 -9.44 18.43
C HIS A 108 -4.37 -10.84 18.93
#